data_9c6e19331b167bd0359e990b9fe21198
#
_entry.id   9c6e19331b167bd0359e990b9fe21198
#
_cell.length_a   1.000
_cell.length_b   1.000
_cell.length_c   1.000
_cell.angle_alpha   90.00
_cell.angle_beta   90.00
_cell.angle_gamma   90.00
#
_symmetry.space_group_name_H-M   'P 1'
#
loop_
_entity.id
_entity.type
_entity.pdbx_description
1 polymer ?
#
loop_
_entity_poly.entity_id
_entity_poly.type
_entity_poly.pdbx_seq_one_letter_code
_entity_poly.pdbx_strand_id
1 'polypeptide(L)'
;MPGAVQSKTKTERKSSRKPAKTQETVLSALLAQTEEVSVSLASLIKSPLNVRTVPYSAESVSELAESIKGVGLLQNLVVHALPGDRHGVAAGGRRLAALNMLAERGIIPADWPVRVKVIPQELATAASMTENGHRRDMHPAEQIAGFRAMAQEGKTPAQIGDLLGYSPRHVQRMLKLADLAPVILDALAEDRITTEHCQALALENDTARQVQVFEAACQSGWGGKPDVRVIRNLITESEVAVAGNSKFRFVGADAFSPDELRTDLFSDDEGGYVDCVALDAALLEKLQAVAEFLREAEGWEWCAGRMEPVGECREDAGTYRCLPEPEAVLTEAEEERLNELMTRYDALENQCEESDLLEAEMKL
;
A
#
# COMPACT_ATOMS: atom_id res chain seq x y z
N MET A 1 33.66 43.19 27.84
CA MET A 1 32.24 42.82 28.07
C MET A 1 31.76 42.07 26.85
N PRO A 2 31.50 40.74 26.85
CA PRO A 2 31.07 39.98 25.69
C PRO A 2 29.53 39.96 25.58
N GLY A 3 29.05 40.20 24.36
CA GLY A 3 27.63 40.13 24.00
C GLY A 3 27.09 38.74 23.97
N ALA A 4 25.90 38.56 24.51
CA ALA A 4 25.17 37.30 24.63
C ALA A 4 24.64 36.82 23.28
N VAL A 5 24.98 35.58 22.93
CA VAL A 5 24.39 34.86 21.82
C VAL A 5 23.05 34.27 22.29
N GLN A 6 21.95 34.74 21.71
CA GLN A 6 20.64 34.13 21.94
C GLN A 6 20.48 32.88 21.07
N SER A 7 20.38 31.72 21.72
CA SER A 7 20.05 30.44 21.12
C SER A 7 18.56 30.42 20.75
N LYS A 8 18.23 30.21 19.45
CA LYS A 8 16.88 29.95 18.98
C LYS A 8 16.46 28.53 19.35
N THR A 9 15.57 28.45 20.32
CA THR A 9 14.87 27.18 20.69
C THR A 9 13.98 26.72 19.55
N LYS A 10 14.29 25.52 19.06
CA LYS A 10 13.51 24.79 18.09
C LYS A 10 12.22 24.29 18.74
N THR A 11 11.08 24.84 18.36
CA THR A 11 9.76 24.40 18.86
C THR A 11 9.42 23.04 18.26
N GLU A 12 9.49 22.00 19.05
CA GLU A 12 8.97 20.67 18.70
C GLU A 12 7.44 20.74 18.56
N ARG A 13 6.94 20.55 17.35
CA ARG A 13 5.52 20.29 17.09
C ARG A 13 5.18 18.91 17.66
N LYS A 14 4.64 18.85 18.87
CA LYS A 14 3.93 17.70 19.38
C LYS A 14 2.68 17.46 18.53
N SER A 15 2.74 16.47 17.64
CA SER A 15 1.55 15.94 16.98
C SER A 15 0.72 15.23 18.05
N SER A 16 -0.34 15.82 18.50
CA SER A 16 -1.36 15.17 19.32
C SER A 16 -2.14 14.21 18.45
N ARG A 17 -1.65 12.96 18.31
CA ARG A 17 -2.47 11.85 17.84
C ARG A 17 -3.58 11.65 18.88
N LYS A 18 -4.80 12.08 18.55
CA LYS A 18 -6.02 11.66 19.28
C LYS A 18 -6.01 10.11 19.26
N PRO A 19 -6.28 9.44 20.41
CA PRO A 19 -6.47 8.00 20.39
C PRO A 19 -7.61 7.68 19.43
N ALA A 20 -7.33 6.84 18.42
CA ALA A 20 -8.36 6.31 17.54
C ALA A 20 -9.40 5.61 18.44
N LYS A 21 -10.66 6.03 18.37
CA LYS A 21 -11.76 5.28 18.94
C LYS A 21 -11.68 3.89 18.34
N THR A 22 -11.42 2.88 19.17
CA THR A 22 -11.46 1.48 18.77
C THR A 22 -12.89 1.24 18.26
N GLN A 23 -13.04 1.09 16.94
CA GLN A 23 -14.31 0.65 16.37
C GLN A 23 -14.52 -0.76 16.89
N GLU A 24 -15.62 -0.96 17.58
CA GLU A 24 -16.05 -2.28 18.03
C GLU A 24 -16.34 -3.11 16.77
N THR A 25 -15.54 -4.16 16.55
CA THR A 25 -15.71 -5.00 15.36
C THR A 25 -16.97 -5.85 15.50
N VAL A 26 -17.61 -6.20 14.39
CA VAL A 26 -18.78 -7.09 14.37
C VAL A 26 -18.49 -8.40 15.13
N LEU A 27 -17.27 -8.90 14.99
CA LEU A 27 -16.81 -10.10 15.70
C LEU A 27 -16.70 -9.89 17.22
N SER A 28 -16.19 -8.74 17.70
CA SER A 28 -16.08 -8.47 19.15
C SER A 28 -17.46 -8.33 19.79
N ALA A 29 -18.41 -7.68 19.10
CA ALA A 29 -19.80 -7.59 19.56
C ALA A 29 -20.46 -8.97 19.63
N LEU A 30 -20.26 -9.81 18.63
CA LEU A 30 -20.78 -11.18 18.60
C LEU A 30 -20.16 -12.04 19.71
N LEU A 31 -18.85 -11.97 19.91
CA LEU A 31 -18.16 -12.69 21.01
C LEU A 31 -18.62 -12.24 22.40
N ALA A 32 -19.00 -10.96 22.56
CA ALA A 32 -19.53 -10.46 23.81
C ALA A 32 -20.92 -11.07 24.14
N GLN A 33 -21.72 -11.36 23.11
CA GLN A 33 -23.08 -11.94 23.24
C GLN A 33 -23.09 -13.47 23.24
N THR A 34 -21.98 -14.14 22.89
CA THR A 34 -21.90 -15.60 22.81
C THR A 34 -21.85 -16.20 24.21
N GLU A 35 -22.75 -17.16 24.49
CA GLU A 35 -22.79 -17.90 25.75
C GLU A 35 -21.54 -18.74 25.94
N GLU A 36 -21.14 -18.89 27.21
CA GLU A 36 -20.03 -19.73 27.61
C GLU A 36 -20.51 -21.17 27.85
N VAL A 37 -19.85 -22.10 27.21
CA VAL A 37 -20.13 -23.53 27.32
C VAL A 37 -18.92 -24.23 27.92
N SER A 38 -19.15 -25.25 28.76
CA SER A 38 -18.08 -26.08 29.30
C SER A 38 -17.96 -27.35 28.48
N VAL A 39 -16.75 -27.59 27.92
CA VAL A 39 -16.43 -28.79 27.14
C VAL A 39 -15.23 -29.53 27.72
N SER A 40 -15.12 -30.83 27.48
CA SER A 40 -13.95 -31.63 27.91
C SER A 40 -12.70 -31.19 27.18
N LEU A 41 -11.55 -31.10 27.87
CA LEU A 41 -10.24 -30.82 27.26
C LEU A 41 -9.92 -31.82 26.13
N ALA A 42 -10.27 -33.09 26.32
CA ALA A 42 -10.05 -34.16 25.35
C ALA A 42 -10.81 -33.94 24.02
N SER A 43 -11.90 -33.15 24.03
CA SER A 43 -12.65 -32.79 22.81
C SER A 43 -12.04 -31.61 22.04
N LEU A 44 -11.07 -30.90 22.63
CA LEU A 44 -10.45 -29.71 22.08
C LEU A 44 -9.24 -30.08 21.22
N ILE A 45 -9.22 -29.60 19.97
CA ILE A 45 -8.07 -29.75 19.07
C ILE A 45 -7.74 -28.41 18.42
N LYS A 46 -6.51 -28.23 17.96
CA LYS A 46 -6.17 -27.06 17.16
C LYS A 46 -7.04 -27.03 15.89
N SER A 47 -7.73 -25.93 15.64
CA SER A 47 -8.53 -25.78 14.43
C SER A 47 -7.64 -25.77 13.19
N PRO A 48 -8.04 -26.45 12.08
CA PRO A 48 -7.39 -26.29 10.78
C PRO A 48 -7.53 -24.86 10.22
N LEU A 49 -8.51 -24.09 10.69
CA LEU A 49 -8.76 -22.70 10.34
C LEU A 49 -7.97 -21.70 11.22
N ASN A 50 -7.11 -22.20 12.10
CA ASN A 50 -6.23 -21.34 12.87
C ASN A 50 -5.06 -20.87 12.01
N VAL A 51 -4.98 -19.57 11.75
CA VAL A 51 -4.01 -18.93 10.84
C VAL A 51 -2.56 -18.98 11.37
N ARG A 52 -2.36 -19.26 12.67
CA ARG A 52 -1.01 -19.34 13.25
C ARG A 52 -0.35 -20.67 12.90
N THR A 53 0.71 -20.58 12.09
CA THR A 53 1.54 -21.74 11.69
C THR A 53 2.76 -21.90 12.57
N VAL A 54 3.32 -20.79 13.08
CA VAL A 54 4.53 -20.81 13.94
C VAL A 54 4.22 -21.44 15.30
N PRO A 55 4.98 -22.48 15.73
CA PRO A 55 4.83 -23.09 17.04
C PRO A 55 5.09 -22.10 18.17
N TYR A 56 4.42 -22.29 19.30
CA TYR A 56 4.73 -21.56 20.53
C TYR A 56 6.04 -22.06 21.12
N SER A 57 6.88 -21.17 21.67
CA SER A 57 8.08 -21.60 22.39
C SER A 57 7.71 -22.43 23.65
N ALA A 58 8.48 -23.47 23.92
CA ALA A 58 8.24 -24.34 25.07
C ALA A 58 8.25 -23.56 26.39
N GLU A 59 9.12 -22.56 26.53
CA GLU A 59 9.18 -21.66 27.68
C GLU A 59 7.87 -20.89 27.87
N SER A 60 7.39 -20.23 26.83
CA SER A 60 6.14 -19.44 26.86
C SER A 60 4.91 -20.29 27.20
N VAL A 61 4.88 -21.55 26.75
CA VAL A 61 3.81 -22.51 27.10
C VAL A 61 3.93 -22.94 28.53
N SER A 62 5.15 -23.23 29.01
CA SER A 62 5.40 -23.67 30.39
C SER A 62 5.08 -22.57 31.42
N GLU A 63 5.48 -21.31 31.17
CA GLU A 63 5.13 -20.16 32.00
C GLU A 63 3.59 -19.98 32.12
N LEU A 64 2.90 -20.09 30.98
CA LEU A 64 1.44 -20.00 30.98
C LEU A 64 0.78 -21.19 31.70
N ALA A 65 1.34 -22.38 31.57
CA ALA A 65 0.86 -23.56 32.29
C ALA A 65 0.96 -23.39 33.81
N GLU A 66 2.08 -22.90 34.33
CA GLU A 66 2.23 -22.60 35.75
C GLU A 66 1.26 -21.49 36.23
N SER A 67 1.03 -20.49 35.41
CA SER A 67 0.03 -19.45 35.68
C SER A 67 -1.40 -20.04 35.75
N ILE A 68 -1.78 -20.87 34.75
CA ILE A 68 -3.11 -21.53 34.75
C ILE A 68 -3.26 -22.46 35.95
N LYS A 69 -2.24 -23.16 36.35
CA LYS A 69 -2.23 -24.01 37.55
C LYS A 69 -2.50 -23.20 38.83
N GLY A 70 -1.94 -21.97 38.93
CA GLY A 70 -2.07 -21.14 40.13
C GLY A 70 -3.40 -20.38 40.21
N VAL A 71 -3.87 -19.77 39.11
CA VAL A 71 -5.03 -18.87 39.09
C VAL A 71 -6.18 -19.35 38.22
N GLY A 72 -6.02 -20.46 37.53
CA GLY A 72 -7.01 -21.00 36.61
C GLY A 72 -6.99 -20.30 35.24
N LEU A 73 -7.91 -20.70 34.34
CA LEU A 73 -8.07 -20.15 33.02
C LEU A 73 -8.88 -18.84 33.09
N LEU A 74 -8.22 -17.70 33.04
CA LEU A 74 -8.86 -16.37 33.12
C LEU A 74 -9.61 -15.95 31.87
N GLN A 75 -9.21 -16.46 30.70
CA GLN A 75 -9.83 -16.13 29.42
C GLN A 75 -10.27 -17.40 28.70
N ASN A 76 -11.51 -17.40 28.22
CA ASN A 76 -12.09 -18.52 27.49
C ASN A 76 -11.38 -18.75 26.16
N LEU A 77 -11.42 -20.00 25.71
CA LEU A 77 -11.06 -20.36 24.34
C LEU A 77 -12.23 -20.06 23.39
N VAL A 78 -11.95 -19.70 22.14
CA VAL A 78 -12.97 -19.56 21.11
C VAL A 78 -12.85 -20.76 20.19
N VAL A 79 -13.96 -21.48 20.02
CA VAL A 79 -14.00 -22.76 19.32
C VAL A 79 -15.14 -22.80 18.31
N HIS A 80 -15.04 -23.66 17.32
CA HIS A 80 -16.14 -24.04 16.44
C HIS A 80 -16.34 -25.56 16.45
N ALA A 81 -17.56 -25.99 16.13
CA ALA A 81 -17.87 -27.42 16.09
C ALA A 81 -17.12 -28.13 14.95
N LEU A 82 -16.67 -29.34 15.21
CA LEU A 82 -16.08 -30.26 14.26
C LEU A 82 -16.83 -31.61 14.28
N PRO A 83 -16.72 -32.44 13.23
CA PRO A 83 -17.32 -33.77 13.23
C PRO A 83 -16.83 -34.63 14.40
N GLY A 84 -17.69 -35.48 14.98
CA GLY A 84 -17.38 -36.42 16.03
C GLY A 84 -17.26 -35.79 17.41
N ASP A 85 -18.12 -34.85 17.75
CA ASP A 85 -18.21 -34.19 19.06
C ASP A 85 -16.89 -33.53 19.51
N ARG A 86 -16.12 -33.06 18.51
CA ARG A 86 -14.85 -32.34 18.73
C ARG A 86 -15.05 -30.84 18.47
N HIS A 87 -14.16 -30.06 19.07
CA HIS A 87 -14.18 -28.62 18.94
C HIS A 87 -12.82 -28.10 18.46
N GLY A 88 -12.81 -27.39 17.33
CA GLY A 88 -11.62 -26.76 16.79
C GLY A 88 -11.33 -25.41 17.46
N VAL A 89 -10.19 -25.27 18.13
CA VAL A 89 -9.79 -24.02 18.78
C VAL A 89 -9.31 -23.04 17.73
N ALA A 90 -10.14 -22.06 17.41
CA ALA A 90 -9.84 -20.98 16.48
C ALA A 90 -8.96 -19.89 17.15
N ALA A 91 -9.26 -19.53 18.41
CA ALA A 91 -8.48 -18.57 19.19
C ALA A 91 -8.16 -19.11 20.58
N GLY A 92 -6.94 -18.85 21.07
CA GLY A 92 -6.44 -19.36 22.34
C GLY A 92 -5.52 -20.59 22.21
N GLY A 93 -4.87 -20.79 21.08
CA GLY A 93 -4.01 -21.97 20.82
C GLY A 93 -2.89 -22.14 21.85
N ARG A 94 -2.26 -21.06 22.38
CA ARG A 94 -1.26 -21.13 23.43
C ARG A 94 -1.86 -21.65 24.76
N ARG A 95 -3.09 -21.24 25.07
CA ARG A 95 -3.83 -21.71 26.25
C ARG A 95 -4.17 -23.20 26.15
N LEU A 96 -4.59 -23.65 24.95
CA LEU A 96 -4.80 -25.06 24.66
C LEU A 96 -3.51 -25.88 24.86
N ALA A 97 -2.37 -25.40 24.33
CA ALA A 97 -1.07 -26.07 24.52
C ALA A 97 -0.67 -26.15 25.98
N ALA A 98 -0.90 -25.09 26.76
CA ALA A 98 -0.62 -25.08 28.21
C ALA A 98 -1.52 -26.06 28.99
N LEU A 99 -2.81 -26.15 28.65
CA LEU A 99 -3.75 -27.11 29.25
C LEU A 99 -3.34 -28.54 28.92
N ASN A 100 -2.98 -28.83 27.68
CA ASN A 100 -2.50 -30.16 27.28
C ASN A 100 -1.21 -30.53 28.06
N MET A 101 -0.26 -29.60 28.21
CA MET A 101 0.95 -29.81 29.02
C MET A 101 0.62 -30.12 30.48
N LEU A 102 -0.36 -29.46 31.08
CA LEU A 102 -0.82 -29.76 32.44
C LEU A 102 -1.46 -31.16 32.54
N ALA A 103 -2.22 -31.57 31.54
CA ALA A 103 -2.81 -32.90 31.47
C ALA A 103 -1.73 -33.99 31.29
N GLU A 104 -0.76 -33.80 30.40
CA GLU A 104 0.39 -34.67 30.18
C GLU A 104 1.23 -34.85 31.46
N ARG A 105 1.36 -33.78 32.25
CA ARG A 105 2.04 -33.81 33.59
C ARG A 105 1.19 -34.43 34.70
N GLY A 106 -0.05 -34.82 34.42
CA GLY A 106 -0.99 -35.38 35.37
C GLY A 106 -1.49 -34.38 36.43
N ILE A 107 -1.34 -33.07 36.19
CA ILE A 107 -1.76 -32.02 37.12
C ILE A 107 -3.28 -31.80 37.02
N ILE A 108 -3.84 -31.93 35.81
CA ILE A 108 -5.28 -31.91 35.54
C ILE A 108 -5.68 -33.18 34.80
N PRO A 109 -6.92 -33.68 34.95
CA PRO A 109 -7.38 -34.85 34.21
C PRO A 109 -7.59 -34.51 32.71
N ALA A 110 -7.53 -35.51 31.84
CA ALA A 110 -7.68 -35.34 30.39
C ALA A 110 -9.10 -34.85 29.98
N ASP A 111 -10.10 -35.12 30.84
CA ASP A 111 -11.49 -34.66 30.66
C ASP A 111 -11.78 -33.36 31.41
N TRP A 112 -10.75 -32.61 31.83
CA TRP A 112 -10.90 -31.35 32.54
C TRP A 112 -11.89 -30.42 31.83
N PRO A 113 -12.89 -29.84 32.55
CA PRO A 113 -13.87 -28.96 31.97
C PRO A 113 -13.25 -27.61 31.63
N VAL A 114 -13.27 -27.25 30.34
CA VAL A 114 -12.74 -25.98 29.81
C VAL A 114 -13.88 -25.11 29.37
N ARG A 115 -13.93 -23.88 29.87
CA ARG A 115 -14.91 -22.86 29.39
C ARG A 115 -14.48 -22.35 28.02
N VAL A 116 -15.42 -22.41 27.07
CA VAL A 116 -15.24 -22.01 25.68
C VAL A 116 -16.39 -21.15 25.20
N LYS A 117 -16.14 -20.31 24.21
CA LYS A 117 -17.19 -19.65 23.42
C LYS A 117 -17.29 -20.35 22.06
N VAL A 118 -18.50 -20.86 21.76
CA VAL A 118 -18.73 -21.58 20.49
C VAL A 118 -19.23 -20.60 19.44
N ILE A 119 -18.50 -20.50 18.33
CA ILE A 119 -18.83 -19.64 17.20
C ILE A 119 -19.15 -20.47 15.95
N PRO A 120 -19.89 -19.93 14.96
CA PRO A 120 -20.04 -20.52 13.65
C PRO A 120 -18.67 -20.74 12.98
N GLN A 121 -18.56 -21.81 12.19
CA GLN A 121 -17.31 -22.18 11.52
C GLN A 121 -16.81 -21.08 10.57
N GLU A 122 -17.73 -20.37 9.92
CA GLU A 122 -17.46 -19.27 8.98
C GLU A 122 -16.76 -18.07 9.64
N LEU A 123 -16.78 -17.99 10.95
CA LEU A 123 -16.12 -16.95 11.73
C LEU A 123 -14.81 -17.41 12.36
N ALA A 124 -14.44 -18.68 12.22
CA ALA A 124 -13.26 -19.24 12.89
C ALA A 124 -11.95 -18.58 12.42
N THR A 125 -11.77 -18.38 11.12
CA THR A 125 -10.60 -17.70 10.56
C THR A 125 -10.52 -16.24 11.03
N ALA A 126 -11.64 -15.53 11.01
CA ALA A 126 -11.71 -14.14 11.50
C ALA A 126 -11.38 -14.05 13.00
N ALA A 127 -11.89 -14.97 13.83
CA ALA A 127 -11.59 -15.04 15.26
C ALA A 127 -10.10 -15.29 15.49
N SER A 128 -9.49 -16.19 14.72
CA SER A 128 -8.06 -16.46 14.78
C SER A 128 -7.23 -15.23 14.40
N MET A 129 -7.61 -14.53 13.33
CA MET A 129 -6.96 -13.29 12.88
C MET A 129 -7.04 -12.19 13.94
N THR A 130 -8.22 -11.97 14.53
CA THR A 130 -8.42 -10.92 15.53
C THR A 130 -7.60 -11.19 16.80
N GLU A 131 -7.57 -12.43 17.28
CA GLU A 131 -6.77 -12.80 18.47
C GLU A 131 -5.27 -12.59 18.23
N ASN A 132 -4.78 -12.96 17.07
CA ASN A 132 -3.37 -12.85 16.73
C ASN A 132 -2.99 -11.44 16.24
N GLY A 133 -3.88 -10.74 15.52
CA GLY A 133 -3.62 -9.41 14.95
C GLY A 133 -3.50 -8.28 15.98
N HIS A 134 -4.12 -8.42 17.17
CA HIS A 134 -3.95 -7.48 18.28
C HIS A 134 -2.65 -7.72 19.08
N ARG A 135 -1.95 -8.81 18.81
CA ARG A 135 -0.62 -9.07 19.35
C ARG A 135 0.40 -8.59 18.31
N ARG A 136 1.40 -7.84 18.78
CA ARG A 136 2.53 -7.36 17.94
C ARG A 136 3.37 -8.49 17.30
N ASP A 137 3.02 -9.74 17.54
CA ASP A 137 3.83 -10.92 17.26
C ASP A 137 3.34 -11.75 16.06
N MET A 138 2.31 -11.30 15.31
CA MET A 138 1.87 -12.05 14.14
C MET A 138 2.75 -11.72 12.93
N HIS A 139 3.40 -12.74 12.38
CA HIS A 139 4.27 -12.58 11.23
C HIS A 139 3.49 -12.07 10.00
N PRO A 140 4.05 -11.15 9.17
CA PRO A 140 3.36 -10.64 7.98
C PRO A 140 2.87 -11.75 7.03
N ALA A 141 3.64 -12.81 6.84
CA ALA A 141 3.23 -13.97 6.03
C ALA A 141 1.99 -14.67 6.59
N GLU A 142 1.87 -14.80 7.91
CA GLU A 142 0.67 -15.37 8.55
C GLU A 142 -0.56 -14.45 8.38
N GLN A 143 -0.35 -13.13 8.44
CA GLN A 143 -1.43 -12.17 8.18
C GLN A 143 -1.94 -12.31 6.74
N ILE A 144 -1.04 -12.31 5.76
CA ILE A 144 -1.38 -12.47 4.34
C ILE A 144 -2.14 -13.78 4.11
N ALA A 145 -1.67 -14.90 4.69
CA ALA A 145 -2.33 -16.20 4.60
C ALA A 145 -3.75 -16.17 5.21
N GLY A 146 -3.94 -15.47 6.32
CA GLY A 146 -5.25 -15.31 6.95
C GLY A 146 -6.24 -14.51 6.09
N PHE A 147 -5.81 -13.41 5.46
CA PHE A 147 -6.64 -12.66 4.51
C PHE A 147 -7.01 -13.52 3.29
N ARG A 148 -6.04 -14.28 2.74
CA ARG A 148 -6.30 -15.22 1.64
C ARG A 148 -7.35 -16.26 2.02
N ALA A 149 -7.23 -16.88 3.20
CA ALA A 149 -8.16 -17.90 3.67
C ALA A 149 -9.60 -17.35 3.73
N MET A 150 -9.80 -16.15 4.27
CA MET A 150 -11.13 -15.53 4.33
C MET A 150 -11.69 -15.17 2.95
N ALA A 151 -10.85 -14.77 2.00
CA ALA A 151 -11.28 -14.54 0.62
C ALA A 151 -11.68 -15.86 -0.07
N GLN A 152 -10.95 -16.94 0.19
CA GLN A 152 -11.29 -18.29 -0.29
C GLN A 152 -12.60 -18.83 0.32
N GLU A 153 -12.95 -18.41 1.54
CA GLU A 153 -14.25 -18.65 2.15
C GLU A 153 -15.39 -17.84 1.48
N GLY A 154 -15.10 -17.06 0.45
CA GLY A 154 -16.08 -16.27 -0.30
C GLY A 154 -16.41 -14.90 0.28
N LYS A 155 -15.65 -14.42 1.27
CA LYS A 155 -15.88 -13.09 1.86
C LYS A 155 -15.30 -12.00 0.97
N THR A 156 -16.06 -10.93 0.78
CA THR A 156 -15.59 -9.73 0.06
C THR A 156 -14.60 -8.91 0.90
N PRO A 157 -13.74 -8.06 0.28
CA PRO A 157 -12.83 -7.17 1.02
C PRO A 157 -13.56 -6.28 2.05
N ALA A 158 -14.76 -5.82 1.75
CA ALA A 158 -15.57 -5.04 2.67
C ALA A 158 -16.01 -5.87 3.90
N GLN A 159 -16.52 -7.08 3.67
CA GLN A 159 -16.92 -8.00 4.75
C GLN A 159 -15.73 -8.40 5.64
N ILE A 160 -14.57 -8.65 5.05
CA ILE A 160 -13.34 -8.95 5.81
C ILE A 160 -12.94 -7.72 6.64
N GLY A 161 -13.01 -6.52 6.06
CA GLY A 161 -12.74 -5.27 6.74
C GLY A 161 -13.65 -5.05 7.95
N ASP A 162 -14.95 -5.23 7.77
CA ASP A 162 -15.95 -5.08 8.84
C ASP A 162 -15.74 -6.10 9.98
N LEU A 163 -15.37 -7.35 9.65
CA LEU A 163 -15.10 -8.39 10.63
C LEU A 163 -13.86 -8.11 11.47
N LEU A 164 -12.80 -7.59 10.86
CA LEU A 164 -11.49 -7.43 11.49
C LEU A 164 -11.20 -5.99 11.94
N GLY A 165 -12.03 -5.01 11.55
CA GLY A 165 -11.81 -3.59 11.83
C GLY A 165 -10.77 -2.93 10.93
N TYR A 166 -10.57 -3.42 9.70
CA TYR A 166 -9.68 -2.83 8.70
C TYR A 166 -10.47 -2.11 7.60
N SER A 167 -9.83 -1.12 6.98
CA SER A 167 -10.43 -0.50 5.79
C SER A 167 -10.44 -1.49 4.60
N PRO A 168 -11.42 -1.41 3.70
CA PRO A 168 -11.44 -2.25 2.48
C PRO A 168 -10.16 -2.13 1.65
N ARG A 169 -9.57 -0.93 1.56
CA ARG A 169 -8.29 -0.69 0.87
C ARG A 169 -7.13 -1.47 1.52
N HIS A 170 -7.08 -1.54 2.86
CA HIS A 170 -6.09 -2.36 3.55
C HIS A 170 -6.25 -3.85 3.22
N VAL A 171 -7.49 -4.34 3.22
CA VAL A 171 -7.79 -5.74 2.85
C VAL A 171 -7.38 -6.02 1.40
N GLN A 172 -7.68 -5.14 0.46
CA GLN A 172 -7.24 -5.26 -0.94
C GLN A 172 -5.72 -5.33 -1.06
N ARG A 173 -4.98 -4.48 -0.32
CA ARG A 173 -3.50 -4.55 -0.26
C ARG A 173 -3.02 -5.92 0.24
N MET A 174 -3.63 -6.46 1.29
CA MET A 174 -3.26 -7.78 1.82
C MET A 174 -3.58 -8.91 0.83
N LEU A 175 -4.72 -8.86 0.15
CA LEU A 175 -5.09 -9.83 -0.87
C LEU A 175 -4.16 -9.76 -2.09
N LYS A 176 -3.77 -8.56 -2.51
CA LYS A 176 -2.79 -8.39 -3.59
C LYS A 176 -1.43 -9.02 -3.24
N LEU A 177 -0.98 -8.92 -1.99
CA LEU A 177 0.22 -9.63 -1.52
C LEU A 177 0.00 -11.14 -1.47
N ALA A 178 -1.22 -11.59 -1.20
CA ALA A 178 -1.57 -13.01 -1.19
C ALA A 178 -1.52 -13.66 -2.58
N ASP A 179 -1.61 -12.88 -3.65
CA ASP A 179 -1.52 -13.36 -5.04
C ASP A 179 -0.07 -13.52 -5.55
N LEU A 180 0.93 -13.17 -4.73
CA LEU A 180 2.34 -13.38 -5.05
C LEU A 180 2.66 -14.88 -5.21
N ALA A 181 3.67 -15.15 -6.03
CA ALA A 181 4.18 -16.49 -6.25
C ALA A 181 4.58 -17.16 -4.91
N PRO A 182 4.31 -18.45 -4.72
CA PRO A 182 4.57 -19.17 -3.46
C PRO A 182 6.02 -19.00 -2.95
N VAL A 183 7.00 -19.06 -3.85
CA VAL A 183 8.42 -18.93 -3.51
C VAL A 183 8.75 -17.56 -2.86
N ILE A 184 8.01 -16.51 -3.22
CA ILE A 184 8.17 -15.17 -2.65
C ILE A 184 7.55 -15.12 -1.26
N LEU A 185 6.38 -15.73 -1.07
CA LEU A 185 5.73 -15.84 0.23
C LEU A 185 6.53 -16.70 1.21
N ASP A 186 7.16 -17.77 0.72
CA ASP A 186 8.08 -18.61 1.51
C ASP A 186 9.32 -17.79 1.93
N ALA A 187 9.88 -16.99 1.01
CA ALA A 187 11.00 -16.10 1.32
C ALA A 187 10.65 -15.05 2.38
N LEU A 188 9.40 -14.54 2.37
CA LEU A 188 8.89 -13.65 3.39
C LEU A 188 8.72 -14.39 4.73
N ALA A 189 8.17 -15.60 4.72
CA ALA A 189 7.97 -16.42 5.92
C ALA A 189 9.29 -16.82 6.58
N GLU A 190 10.38 -16.92 5.83
CA GLU A 190 11.74 -17.21 6.29
C GLU A 190 12.54 -15.94 6.63
N ASP A 191 11.94 -14.76 6.67
CA ASP A 191 12.61 -13.47 6.91
C ASP A 191 13.76 -13.14 5.95
N ARG A 192 13.81 -13.80 4.77
CA ARG A 192 14.81 -13.50 3.73
C ARG A 192 14.52 -12.18 3.01
N ILE A 193 13.25 -11.80 2.95
CA ILE A 193 12.75 -10.53 2.40
C ILE A 193 11.74 -9.89 3.35
N THR A 194 11.45 -8.62 3.12
CA THR A 194 10.48 -7.84 3.89
C THR A 194 9.18 -7.62 3.13
N THR A 195 8.16 -7.09 3.80
CA THR A 195 6.91 -6.69 3.15
C THR A 195 7.09 -5.66 2.04
N GLU A 196 8.12 -4.80 2.11
CA GLU A 196 8.42 -3.81 1.06
C GLU A 196 8.84 -4.49 -0.24
N HIS A 197 9.63 -5.58 -0.18
CA HIS A 197 9.98 -6.37 -1.35
C HIS A 197 8.74 -7.03 -1.97
N CYS A 198 7.84 -7.56 -1.12
CA CYS A 198 6.58 -8.14 -1.58
C CYS A 198 5.68 -7.08 -2.25
N GLN A 199 5.61 -5.85 -1.70
CA GLN A 199 4.86 -4.74 -2.29
C GLN A 199 5.43 -4.36 -3.67
N ALA A 200 6.75 -4.31 -3.79
CA ALA A 200 7.39 -4.03 -5.08
C ALA A 200 7.11 -5.14 -6.12
N LEU A 201 7.20 -6.42 -5.71
CA LEU A 201 6.90 -7.56 -6.59
C LEU A 201 5.42 -7.65 -6.96
N ALA A 202 4.53 -7.19 -6.10
CA ALA A 202 3.09 -7.16 -6.36
C ALA A 202 2.66 -6.11 -7.42
N LEU A 203 3.57 -5.25 -7.89
CA LEU A 203 3.35 -4.43 -9.08
C LEU A 203 3.21 -5.30 -10.33
N GLU A 204 3.87 -6.46 -10.38
CA GLU A 204 3.73 -7.44 -11.46
C GLU A 204 2.57 -8.38 -11.19
N ASN A 205 1.73 -8.63 -12.20
CA ASN A 205 0.57 -9.52 -12.11
C ASN A 205 0.91 -10.96 -12.54
N ASP A 206 1.86 -11.12 -13.46
CA ASP A 206 2.29 -12.46 -13.90
C ASP A 206 3.24 -13.08 -12.87
N THR A 207 2.80 -14.18 -12.26
CA THR A 207 3.55 -14.92 -11.24
C THR A 207 4.87 -15.49 -11.77
N ALA A 208 4.96 -15.88 -13.04
CA ALA A 208 6.20 -16.35 -13.63
C ALA A 208 7.22 -15.18 -13.75
N ARG A 209 6.76 -14.02 -14.17
CA ARG A 209 7.58 -12.80 -14.23
C ARG A 209 8.01 -12.34 -12.84
N GLN A 210 7.12 -12.42 -11.83
CA GLN A 210 7.47 -12.13 -10.42
C GLN A 210 8.68 -12.95 -9.97
N VAL A 211 8.69 -14.27 -10.27
CA VAL A 211 9.81 -15.16 -9.90
C VAL A 211 11.09 -14.77 -10.61
N GLN A 212 11.03 -14.51 -11.92
CA GLN A 212 12.19 -14.08 -12.70
C GLN A 212 12.82 -12.78 -12.15
N VAL A 213 11.99 -11.78 -11.85
CA VAL A 213 12.43 -10.51 -11.27
C VAL A 213 13.03 -10.71 -9.89
N PHE A 214 12.41 -11.55 -9.07
CA PHE A 214 12.90 -11.87 -7.74
C PHE A 214 14.28 -12.54 -7.79
N GLU A 215 14.46 -13.53 -8.66
CA GLU A 215 15.73 -14.22 -8.85
C GLU A 215 16.83 -13.27 -9.38
N ALA A 216 16.51 -12.44 -10.38
CA ALA A 216 17.43 -11.46 -10.92
C ALA A 216 17.87 -10.42 -9.86
N ALA A 217 16.93 -9.95 -9.04
CA ALA A 217 17.22 -9.04 -7.95
C ALA A 217 18.08 -9.69 -6.86
N CYS A 218 17.88 -10.98 -6.55
CA CYS A 218 18.73 -11.72 -5.63
C CYS A 218 20.16 -11.89 -6.16
N GLN A 219 20.34 -12.11 -7.47
CA GLN A 219 21.66 -12.25 -8.11
C GLN A 219 22.44 -10.94 -8.13
N SER A 220 21.77 -9.79 -8.31
CA SER A 220 22.38 -8.48 -8.32
C SER A 220 22.63 -7.89 -6.92
N GLY A 221 21.96 -8.43 -5.90
CA GLY A 221 22.00 -7.93 -4.53
C GLY A 221 23.26 -8.35 -3.76
N TRP A 222 23.74 -7.48 -2.88
CA TRP A 222 24.88 -7.81 -2.00
C TRP A 222 24.50 -8.94 -1.02
N GLY A 223 25.27 -10.04 -1.08
CA GLY A 223 25.03 -11.22 -0.23
C GLY A 223 23.75 -11.97 -0.55
N GLY A 224 23.22 -11.86 -1.78
CA GLY A 224 22.01 -12.54 -2.22
C GLY A 224 20.71 -11.94 -1.66
N LYS A 225 20.77 -10.75 -1.05
CA LYS A 225 19.58 -10.01 -0.60
C LYS A 225 19.13 -9.07 -1.72
N PRO A 226 17.87 -9.18 -2.19
CA PRO A 226 17.36 -8.31 -3.22
C PRO A 226 17.23 -6.86 -2.71
N ASP A 227 17.38 -5.87 -3.59
CA ASP A 227 17.09 -4.46 -3.30
C ASP A 227 15.71 -4.10 -3.89
N VAL A 228 14.88 -3.44 -3.10
CA VAL A 228 13.52 -3.00 -3.49
C VAL A 228 13.55 -2.11 -4.73
N ARG A 229 14.57 -1.24 -4.86
CA ARG A 229 14.73 -0.35 -6.02
C ARG A 229 15.02 -1.14 -7.29
N VAL A 230 15.89 -2.16 -7.19
CA VAL A 230 16.22 -3.04 -8.32
C VAL A 230 14.97 -3.78 -8.78
N ILE A 231 14.18 -4.33 -7.85
CA ILE A 231 12.90 -4.99 -8.16
C ILE A 231 11.98 -4.02 -8.92
N ARG A 232 11.75 -2.81 -8.39
CA ARG A 232 10.90 -1.81 -9.04
C ARG A 232 11.40 -1.48 -10.43
N ASN A 233 12.68 -1.19 -10.60
CA ASN A 233 13.28 -0.86 -11.90
C ASN A 233 13.10 -1.99 -12.92
N LEU A 234 13.32 -3.25 -12.53
CA LEU A 234 13.14 -4.40 -13.41
C LEU A 234 11.69 -4.60 -13.86
N ILE A 235 10.73 -4.24 -13.01
CA ILE A 235 9.30 -4.35 -13.34
C ILE A 235 8.85 -3.18 -14.22
N THR A 236 9.36 -1.96 -13.96
CA THR A 236 8.92 -0.73 -14.62
C THR A 236 9.89 -0.23 -15.69
N GLU A 237 10.79 -1.10 -16.19
CA GLU A 237 11.84 -0.72 -17.15
C GLU A 237 11.31 -0.06 -18.42
N SER A 238 10.14 -0.52 -18.92
CA SER A 238 9.44 0.05 -20.08
C SER A 238 8.29 0.99 -19.71
N GLU A 239 8.11 1.31 -18.43
CA GLU A 239 6.95 2.04 -17.94
C GLU A 239 7.36 3.41 -17.37
N VAL A 240 6.43 4.34 -17.44
CA VAL A 240 6.57 5.67 -16.81
C VAL A 240 5.50 5.88 -15.76
N ALA A 241 5.87 6.55 -14.67
CA ALA A 241 4.92 6.89 -13.63
C ALA A 241 3.83 7.84 -14.15
N VAL A 242 2.60 7.57 -13.80
CA VAL A 242 1.43 8.38 -14.13
C VAL A 242 1.41 9.69 -13.32
N ALA A 243 1.79 9.59 -12.03
CA ALA A 243 1.79 10.73 -11.13
C ALA A 243 2.76 11.83 -11.59
N GLY A 244 2.25 13.05 -11.77
CA GLY A 244 3.03 14.19 -12.23
C GLY A 244 3.43 14.19 -13.71
N ASN A 245 3.04 13.18 -14.48
CA ASN A 245 3.37 13.08 -15.90
C ASN A 245 2.46 13.98 -16.74
N SER A 246 3.04 15.01 -17.38
CA SER A 246 2.29 15.96 -18.20
C SER A 246 1.71 15.33 -19.47
N LYS A 247 2.42 14.37 -20.09
CA LYS A 247 1.93 13.66 -21.27
C LYS A 247 0.68 12.85 -20.90
N PHE A 248 0.75 12.07 -19.83
CA PHE A 248 -0.39 11.28 -19.36
C PHE A 248 -1.60 12.17 -19.00
N ARG A 249 -1.35 13.29 -18.30
CA ARG A 249 -2.41 14.23 -17.95
C ARG A 249 -3.08 14.84 -19.20
N PHE A 250 -2.32 15.12 -20.25
CA PHE A 250 -2.85 15.62 -21.51
C PHE A 250 -3.67 14.55 -22.25
N VAL A 251 -3.16 13.31 -22.32
CA VAL A 251 -3.85 12.19 -22.98
C VAL A 251 -5.14 11.84 -22.24
N GLY A 252 -5.08 11.69 -20.92
CA GLY A 252 -6.16 11.25 -20.05
C GLY A 252 -6.17 9.73 -19.82
N ALA A 253 -6.68 9.32 -18.67
CA ALA A 253 -6.73 7.89 -18.29
C ALA A 253 -7.65 7.05 -19.18
N ASP A 254 -8.69 7.67 -19.73
CA ASP A 254 -9.70 7.01 -20.57
C ASP A 254 -9.14 6.52 -21.92
N ALA A 255 -7.95 6.97 -22.30
CA ALA A 255 -7.28 6.54 -23.53
C ALA A 255 -6.62 5.16 -23.41
N PHE A 256 -6.52 4.62 -22.18
CA PHE A 256 -5.83 3.38 -21.92
C PHE A 256 -6.80 2.30 -21.44
N SER A 257 -6.54 1.05 -21.85
CA SER A 257 -7.24 -0.09 -21.29
C SER A 257 -6.77 -0.38 -19.85
N PRO A 258 -7.59 -1.06 -19.03
CA PRO A 258 -7.20 -1.44 -17.67
C PRO A 258 -5.92 -2.29 -17.59
N ASP A 259 -5.57 -3.00 -18.67
CA ASP A 259 -4.38 -3.84 -18.76
C ASP A 259 -3.11 -3.03 -19.05
N GLU A 260 -3.24 -1.85 -19.67
CA GLU A 260 -2.14 -0.93 -19.96
C GLU A 260 -1.80 0.00 -18.78
N LEU A 261 -2.71 0.10 -17.82
CA LEU A 261 -2.54 0.89 -16.61
C LEU A 261 -2.21 -0.02 -15.42
N ARG A 262 -0.99 0.03 -14.97
CA ARG A 262 -0.56 -0.69 -13.77
C ARG A 262 -0.78 0.19 -12.54
N THR A 263 -1.71 -0.20 -11.67
CA THR A 263 -2.02 0.55 -10.46
C THR A 263 -1.10 0.14 -9.30
N ASP A 264 -0.45 1.09 -8.65
CA ASP A 264 0.28 0.85 -7.40
C ASP A 264 -0.65 1.05 -6.19
N LEU A 265 -1.18 -0.07 -5.67
CA LEU A 265 -2.05 -0.06 -4.48
C LEU A 265 -1.31 0.31 -3.19
N PHE A 266 0.01 0.29 -3.18
CA PHE A 266 0.85 0.53 -2.00
C PHE A 266 1.37 1.97 -1.93
N SER A 267 1.29 2.73 -3.03
CA SER A 267 1.54 4.17 -3.02
C SER A 267 0.43 4.91 -2.25
N ASP A 268 0.80 5.97 -1.55
CA ASP A 268 -0.15 6.88 -0.88
C ASP A 268 -0.80 7.84 -1.88
N ASP A 269 -0.13 8.12 -2.99
CA ASP A 269 -0.69 8.82 -4.14
C ASP A 269 -1.48 7.83 -5.00
N GLU A 270 -2.52 8.31 -5.70
CA GLU A 270 -3.23 7.53 -6.72
C GLU A 270 -2.32 7.33 -7.94
N GLY A 271 -1.13 6.78 -7.67
CA GLY A 271 -0.08 6.56 -8.63
C GLY A 271 -0.22 5.21 -9.31
N GLY A 272 0.29 5.15 -10.52
CA GLY A 272 0.39 3.93 -11.31
C GLY A 272 1.49 4.10 -12.35
N TYR A 273 1.60 3.13 -13.22
CA TYR A 273 2.54 3.11 -14.32
C TYR A 273 1.81 2.82 -15.62
N VAL A 274 2.31 3.39 -16.70
CA VAL A 274 1.81 3.15 -18.06
C VAL A 274 3.00 2.81 -18.96
N ASP A 275 2.83 1.89 -19.89
CA ASP A 275 3.85 1.55 -20.87
C ASP A 275 4.23 2.80 -21.69
N CYS A 276 5.53 3.03 -21.84
CA CYS A 276 6.07 4.21 -22.50
C CYS A 276 5.63 4.29 -23.97
N VAL A 277 5.61 3.15 -24.67
CA VAL A 277 5.23 3.07 -26.09
C VAL A 277 3.74 3.33 -26.26
N ALA A 278 2.91 2.76 -25.38
CA ALA A 278 1.47 2.99 -25.38
C ALA A 278 1.13 4.46 -25.09
N LEU A 279 1.84 5.09 -24.13
CA LEU A 279 1.66 6.51 -23.83
C LEU A 279 2.04 7.40 -25.02
N ASP A 280 3.17 7.13 -25.65
CA ASP A 280 3.63 7.93 -26.80
C ASP A 280 2.69 7.74 -28.01
N ALA A 281 2.17 6.53 -28.25
CA ALA A 281 1.18 6.29 -29.31
C ALA A 281 -0.12 7.05 -29.06
N ALA A 282 -0.68 6.96 -27.86
CA ALA A 282 -1.91 7.67 -27.48
C ALA A 282 -1.71 9.21 -27.50
N LEU A 283 -0.52 9.68 -27.10
CA LEU A 283 -0.17 11.10 -27.18
C LEU A 283 -0.14 11.59 -28.63
N LEU A 284 0.49 10.85 -29.53
CA LEU A 284 0.55 11.20 -30.96
C LEU A 284 -0.85 11.24 -31.58
N GLU A 285 -1.68 10.24 -31.31
CA GLU A 285 -3.08 10.20 -31.78
C GLU A 285 -3.86 11.43 -31.31
N LYS A 286 -3.74 11.80 -30.03
CA LYS A 286 -4.42 12.97 -29.49
C LYS A 286 -3.88 14.29 -30.06
N LEU A 287 -2.56 14.39 -30.26
CA LEU A 287 -1.96 15.56 -30.93
C LEU A 287 -2.46 15.72 -32.35
N GLN A 288 -2.61 14.61 -33.09
CA GLN A 288 -3.17 14.65 -34.46
C GLN A 288 -4.65 15.07 -34.45
N ALA A 289 -5.44 14.54 -33.50
CA ALA A 289 -6.84 14.96 -33.36
C ALA A 289 -6.97 16.46 -33.03
N VAL A 290 -6.13 17.00 -32.15
CA VAL A 290 -6.09 18.43 -31.84
C VAL A 290 -5.62 19.25 -33.03
N ALA A 291 -4.63 18.78 -33.77
CA ALA A 291 -4.14 19.43 -34.98
C ALA A 291 -5.24 19.53 -36.03
N GLU A 292 -6.03 18.46 -36.24
CA GLU A 292 -7.16 18.47 -37.19
C GLU A 292 -8.27 19.44 -36.76
N PHE A 293 -8.58 19.46 -35.45
CA PHE A 293 -9.53 20.42 -34.90
C PHE A 293 -9.08 21.87 -35.11
N LEU A 294 -7.80 22.18 -34.88
CA LEU A 294 -7.25 23.52 -35.13
C LEU A 294 -7.24 23.87 -36.61
N ARG A 295 -6.90 22.91 -37.47
CA ARG A 295 -6.95 23.09 -38.91
C ARG A 295 -8.33 23.54 -39.40
N GLU A 296 -9.38 22.87 -38.90
CA GLU A 296 -10.77 23.21 -39.25
C GLU A 296 -11.23 24.54 -38.64
N ALA A 297 -10.91 24.76 -37.34
CA ALA A 297 -11.38 25.93 -36.62
C ALA A 297 -10.74 27.25 -37.12
N GLU A 298 -9.46 27.19 -37.47
CA GLU A 298 -8.68 28.37 -37.89
C GLU A 298 -8.49 28.48 -39.39
N GLY A 299 -8.91 27.48 -40.18
CA GLY A 299 -8.88 27.48 -41.63
C GLY A 299 -7.48 27.28 -42.21
N TRP A 300 -6.59 26.58 -41.50
CA TRP A 300 -5.27 26.26 -42.00
C TRP A 300 -5.32 25.26 -43.16
N GLU A 301 -4.45 25.38 -44.12
CA GLU A 301 -4.33 24.43 -45.24
C GLU A 301 -3.93 23.05 -44.75
N TRP A 302 -3.00 23.00 -43.81
CA TRP A 302 -2.58 21.78 -43.09
C TRP A 302 -2.19 22.08 -41.67
N CYS A 303 -2.30 21.08 -40.82
CA CYS A 303 -1.80 21.08 -39.43
C CYS A 303 -1.43 19.66 -39.09
N ALA A 304 -0.37 19.46 -38.31
CA ALA A 304 0.07 18.13 -37.91
C ALA A 304 0.54 18.13 -36.45
N GLY A 305 0.07 17.12 -35.71
CA GLY A 305 0.55 16.84 -34.34
C GLY A 305 1.95 16.23 -34.39
N ARG A 306 2.83 16.65 -33.46
CA ARG A 306 4.21 16.22 -33.41
C ARG A 306 4.65 16.01 -31.95
N MET A 307 5.47 14.98 -31.71
CA MET A 307 5.97 14.63 -30.36
C MET A 307 7.09 15.57 -29.88
N GLU A 308 7.89 16.06 -30.79
CA GLU A 308 9.00 16.94 -30.52
C GLU A 308 8.75 18.35 -31.04
N PRO A 309 9.17 19.39 -30.32
CA PRO A 309 9.08 20.75 -30.83
C PRO A 309 9.91 20.91 -32.11
N VAL A 310 9.46 21.83 -32.99
CA VAL A 310 10.22 22.20 -34.18
C VAL A 310 11.52 22.88 -33.71
N GLY A 311 12.66 22.32 -34.10
CA GLY A 311 13.95 22.86 -33.77
C GLY A 311 14.47 23.85 -34.80
N GLU A 312 15.22 24.86 -34.35
CA GLU A 312 15.89 25.81 -35.26
C GLU A 312 17.12 25.21 -35.96
N CYS A 313 17.51 24.00 -35.56
CA CYS A 313 18.69 23.31 -36.07
C CYS A 313 18.35 21.95 -36.67
N ARG A 314 19.23 21.41 -37.54
CA ARG A 314 19.15 20.07 -38.18
C ARG A 314 18.06 20.01 -39.30
N GLU A 315 17.34 18.90 -39.36
CA GLU A 315 16.37 18.62 -40.44
C GLU A 315 15.21 19.62 -40.52
N ASP A 316 14.81 20.18 -39.39
CA ASP A 316 13.72 21.13 -39.30
C ASP A 316 14.05 22.49 -39.89
N ALA A 317 15.32 22.96 -39.80
CA ALA A 317 15.75 24.26 -40.30
C ALA A 317 15.59 24.43 -41.82
N GLY A 318 15.54 23.30 -42.57
CA GLY A 318 15.29 23.31 -44.01
C GLY A 318 13.81 23.29 -44.38
N THR A 319 12.95 22.88 -43.46
CA THR A 319 11.52 22.66 -43.73
C THR A 319 10.63 23.76 -43.11
N TYR A 320 11.02 24.25 -41.95
CA TYR A 320 10.24 25.25 -41.19
C TYR A 320 11.01 26.56 -41.10
N ARG A 321 10.28 27.66 -41.12
CA ARG A 321 10.83 29.00 -40.89
C ARG A 321 10.19 29.55 -39.62
N CYS A 322 11.01 30.02 -38.69
CA CYS A 322 10.51 30.73 -37.52
C CYS A 322 9.82 32.03 -37.98
N LEU A 323 8.58 32.21 -37.59
CA LEU A 323 7.88 33.48 -37.79
C LEU A 323 8.43 34.46 -36.74
N PRO A 324 8.63 35.75 -37.12
CA PRO A 324 8.96 36.76 -36.14
C PRO A 324 7.84 36.82 -35.07
N GLU A 325 8.22 37.03 -33.83
CA GLU A 325 7.23 37.27 -32.79
C GLU A 325 6.28 38.41 -33.23
N PRO A 326 4.96 38.21 -33.06
CA PRO A 326 4.04 39.29 -33.38
C PRO A 326 4.39 40.51 -32.54
N GLU A 327 4.47 41.69 -33.14
CA GLU A 327 4.66 42.93 -32.40
C GLU A 327 3.50 43.04 -31.40
N ALA A 328 3.85 43.10 -30.11
CA ALA A 328 2.83 43.32 -29.08
C ALA A 328 2.17 44.67 -29.31
N VAL A 329 0.89 44.67 -29.72
CA VAL A 329 0.09 45.87 -29.81
C VAL A 329 -0.48 46.13 -28.44
N LEU A 330 0.24 46.90 -27.65
CA LEU A 330 -0.19 47.33 -26.31
C LEU A 330 -1.23 48.45 -26.46
N THR A 331 -2.20 48.46 -25.59
CA THR A 331 -3.08 49.63 -25.41
C THR A 331 -2.33 50.75 -24.65
N GLU A 332 -2.77 52.00 -24.83
CA GLU A 332 -2.14 53.15 -24.12
C GLU A 332 -2.00 52.93 -22.59
N ALA A 333 -2.98 52.25 -21.97
CA ALA A 333 -2.95 51.91 -20.56
C ALA A 333 -1.91 50.82 -20.21
N GLU A 334 -1.68 49.88 -21.10
CA GLU A 334 -0.65 48.85 -20.93
C GLU A 334 0.74 49.40 -21.18
N GLU A 335 0.92 50.31 -22.14
CA GLU A 335 2.19 51.04 -22.33
C GLU A 335 2.56 51.90 -21.11
N GLU A 336 1.61 52.64 -20.56
CA GLU A 336 1.81 53.42 -19.35
C GLU A 336 2.21 52.51 -18.17
N ARG A 337 1.54 51.38 -18.00
CA ARG A 337 1.84 50.40 -16.98
C ARG A 337 3.22 49.74 -17.14
N LEU A 338 3.57 49.39 -18.37
CA LEU A 338 4.89 48.84 -18.69
C LEU A 338 6.00 49.83 -18.36
N ASN A 339 5.83 51.11 -18.74
CA ASN A 339 6.76 52.17 -18.46
C ASN A 339 6.93 52.45 -16.91
N GLU A 340 5.81 52.35 -16.18
CA GLU A 340 5.87 52.39 -14.69
C GLU A 340 6.68 51.25 -14.11
N LEU A 341 6.44 50.00 -14.60
CA LEU A 341 7.15 48.82 -14.13
C LEU A 341 8.64 48.89 -14.49
N MET A 342 8.98 49.30 -15.71
CA MET A 342 10.38 49.51 -16.11
C MET A 342 11.10 50.55 -15.26
N THR A 343 10.43 51.66 -14.96
CA THR A 343 10.99 52.71 -14.09
C THR A 343 11.22 52.21 -12.65
N ARG A 344 10.30 51.37 -12.14
CA ARG A 344 10.47 50.72 -10.83
C ARG A 344 11.56 49.66 -10.84
N TYR A 345 11.65 48.88 -11.91
CA TYR A 345 12.71 47.90 -12.09
C TYR A 345 14.11 48.54 -12.08
N ASP A 346 14.30 49.61 -12.88
CA ASP A 346 15.54 50.33 -12.95
C ASP A 346 15.91 51.00 -11.60
N ALA A 347 14.90 51.42 -10.82
CA ALA A 347 15.10 51.98 -9.49
C ALA A 347 15.47 50.92 -8.44
N LEU A 348 15.17 49.67 -8.67
CA LEU A 348 15.37 48.52 -7.78
C LEU A 348 16.56 47.63 -8.15
N GLU A 349 17.25 47.95 -9.25
CA GLU A 349 18.39 47.17 -9.79
C GLU A 349 19.50 46.89 -8.75
N ASN A 350 19.51 47.66 -7.63
CA ASN A 350 20.40 47.46 -6.49
C ASN A 350 19.78 46.68 -5.29
N GLN A 351 18.52 46.21 -5.39
CA GLN A 351 17.84 45.43 -4.35
C GLN A 351 17.35 44.10 -4.93
N CYS A 352 18.20 43.07 -4.88
CA CYS A 352 18.01 41.76 -5.53
C CYS A 352 16.67 41.03 -5.28
N GLU A 353 16.04 41.22 -4.11
CA GLU A 353 14.82 40.45 -3.78
C GLU A 353 13.52 40.99 -4.42
N GLU A 354 13.46 42.28 -4.76
CA GLU A 354 12.27 42.88 -5.38
C GLU A 354 12.33 42.90 -6.92
N SER A 355 13.54 42.78 -7.51
CA SER A 355 13.70 42.73 -8.97
C SER A 355 13.15 41.44 -9.55
N ASP A 356 13.33 40.29 -8.87
CA ASP A 356 12.83 39.01 -9.30
C ASP A 356 11.28 38.91 -9.35
N LEU A 357 10.61 39.61 -8.39
CA LEU A 357 9.15 39.68 -8.36
C LEU A 357 8.60 40.57 -9.48
N LEU A 358 9.25 41.65 -9.81
CA LEU A 358 8.86 42.55 -10.90
C LEU A 358 9.15 41.96 -12.28
N GLU A 359 10.21 41.19 -12.45
CA GLU A 359 10.47 40.45 -13.66
C GLU A 359 9.40 39.39 -13.94
N ALA A 360 8.87 38.76 -12.89
CA ALA A 360 7.75 37.82 -13.02
C ALA A 360 6.44 38.52 -13.42
N GLU A 361 6.16 39.73 -12.94
CA GLU A 361 4.99 40.52 -13.34
C GLU A 361 5.09 41.04 -14.78
N MET A 362 6.29 41.35 -15.29
CA MET A 362 6.52 41.82 -16.66
C MET A 362 6.40 40.69 -17.71
N LYS A 363 6.47 39.41 -17.29
CA LYS A 363 6.31 38.24 -18.17
C LYS A 363 4.87 37.72 -18.25
N LEU A 364 3.93 38.29 -17.49
CA LEU A 364 2.50 38.03 -17.52
C LEU A 364 1.80 38.97 -18.51
#